data_a19f97511ad5989bf134fa0aefd71674
#
_entry.id   a19f97511ad5989bf134fa0aefd71674
#
_cell.length_a   1.000
_cell.length_b   1.000
_cell.length_c   1.000
_cell.angle_alpha   90.00
_cell.angle_beta   90.00
_cell.angle_gamma   90.00
#
_symmetry.space_group_name_H-M   'P 1'
#
loop_
_entity.id
_entity.type
_entity.pdbx_description
1 polymer ?
#
loop_
_entity_poly.entity_id
_entity_poly.type
_entity_poly.pdbx_seq_one_letter_code
_entity_poly.pdbx_strand_id
1 'polypeptide(L)'
;MDNLTQRPVALGAPQGDNDPVMRALVGLVVIAALVLGVYYFYLKHLPAGEGGGPATQSISLTGVRGDLLSIAQAERMYIGQNSGCGSMSDLVSSGTLSVARPGRDGYTYSIDCSGGGGNFTIAARHPPAPADAPSLHFPTMVIDQTMQVRQLD
;
A
#
# COMPACT_ATOMS: atom_id res chain seq x y z
N MET A 1 -86.60 -16.01 37.61
CA MET A 1 -85.28 -16.32 38.20
C MET A 1 -84.32 -16.57 37.04
N ASP A 2 -83.76 -15.48 36.48
CA ASP A 2 -83.04 -15.51 35.23
C ASP A 2 -81.54 -15.43 35.51
N ASN A 3 -80.82 -16.47 35.08
CA ASN A 3 -79.45 -16.67 35.32
C ASN A 3 -78.69 -16.05 34.13
N LEU A 4 -78.18 -14.82 34.30
CA LEU A 4 -77.35 -14.11 33.31
C LEU A 4 -75.88 -14.64 33.29
N THR A 5 -75.64 -15.54 32.38
CA THR A 5 -74.30 -16.08 32.13
C THR A 5 -73.49 -15.03 31.42
N GLN A 6 -72.59 -14.33 32.12
CA GLN A 6 -71.61 -13.46 31.57
C GLN A 6 -70.53 -14.28 30.86
N ARG A 7 -70.41 -14.09 29.54
CA ARG A 7 -69.23 -14.58 28.73
C ARG A 7 -68.06 -13.69 28.98
N PRO A 8 -66.86 -14.23 29.29
CA PRO A 8 -65.62 -13.43 29.30
C PRO A 8 -65.27 -13.04 27.88
N VAL A 9 -65.05 -11.75 27.70
CA VAL A 9 -64.45 -11.17 26.47
C VAL A 9 -62.98 -11.56 26.45
N ALA A 10 -62.60 -12.43 25.53
CA ALA A 10 -61.21 -12.75 25.28
C ALA A 10 -60.57 -11.53 24.65
N LEU A 11 -59.65 -10.88 25.37
CA LEU A 11 -58.69 -9.91 24.77
C LEU A 11 -57.85 -10.67 23.76
N GLY A 12 -58.05 -10.38 22.49
CA GLY A 12 -57.19 -10.85 21.41
C GLY A 12 -55.77 -10.37 21.62
N ALA A 13 -54.85 -11.30 21.78
CA ALA A 13 -53.43 -11.01 21.74
C ALA A 13 -53.10 -10.36 20.38
N PRO A 14 -52.20 -9.37 20.34
CA PRO A 14 -51.77 -8.78 19.08
C PRO A 14 -51.10 -9.87 18.24
N GLN A 15 -51.75 -10.24 17.16
CA GLN A 15 -51.20 -11.11 16.12
C GLN A 15 -50.09 -10.34 15.43
N GLY A 16 -48.88 -10.66 15.78
CA GLY A 16 -47.69 -10.09 15.12
C GLY A 16 -47.69 -10.49 13.64
N ASP A 17 -48.01 -9.55 12.80
CA ASP A 17 -47.92 -9.68 11.34
C ASP A 17 -46.50 -10.07 10.95
N ASN A 18 -46.29 -11.37 10.76
CA ASN A 18 -45.04 -11.96 10.29
C ASN A 18 -44.97 -11.85 8.75
N ASP A 19 -45.12 -10.65 8.23
CA ASP A 19 -45.01 -10.40 6.81
C ASP A 19 -43.60 -10.79 6.32
N PRO A 20 -43.47 -11.73 5.36
CA PRO A 20 -42.18 -12.17 4.83
C PRO A 20 -41.38 -11.00 4.26
N VAL A 21 -42.04 -9.96 3.79
CA VAL A 21 -41.43 -8.72 3.28
C VAL A 21 -40.74 -7.93 4.40
N MET A 22 -41.38 -7.84 5.58
CA MET A 22 -40.81 -7.14 6.74
C MET A 22 -39.52 -7.84 7.24
N ARG A 23 -39.55 -9.18 7.29
CA ARG A 23 -38.37 -9.99 7.65
C ARG A 23 -37.22 -9.83 6.63
N ALA A 24 -37.55 -9.81 5.34
CA ALA A 24 -36.55 -9.57 4.28
C ALA A 24 -35.96 -8.16 4.38
N LEU A 25 -36.75 -7.13 4.66
CA LEU A 25 -36.28 -5.77 4.86
C LEU A 25 -35.37 -5.64 6.09
N VAL A 26 -35.72 -6.21 7.21
CA VAL A 26 -34.90 -6.22 8.43
C VAL A 26 -33.56 -6.94 8.16
N GLY A 27 -33.58 -8.09 7.47
CA GLY A 27 -32.38 -8.81 7.09
C GLY A 27 -31.45 -7.97 6.21
N LEU A 28 -32.00 -7.25 5.24
CA LEU A 28 -31.23 -6.37 4.34
C LEU A 28 -30.59 -5.19 5.09
N VAL A 29 -31.31 -4.57 6.02
CA VAL A 29 -30.79 -3.49 6.87
C VAL A 29 -29.67 -3.98 7.77
N VAL A 30 -29.78 -5.16 8.37
CA VAL A 30 -28.72 -5.75 9.21
C VAL A 30 -27.46 -6.04 8.38
N ILE A 31 -27.61 -6.61 7.19
CA ILE A 31 -26.48 -6.88 6.30
C ILE A 31 -25.80 -5.55 5.87
N ALA A 32 -26.57 -4.55 5.49
CA ALA A 32 -26.04 -3.24 5.14
C ALA A 32 -25.29 -2.58 6.31
N ALA A 33 -25.81 -2.67 7.52
CA ALA A 33 -25.15 -2.16 8.73
C ALA A 33 -23.84 -2.91 9.04
N LEU A 34 -23.81 -4.23 8.85
CA LEU A 34 -22.59 -5.03 9.03
C LEU A 34 -21.53 -4.68 7.99
N VAL A 35 -21.91 -4.55 6.72
CA VAL A 35 -20.99 -4.16 5.65
C VAL A 35 -20.43 -2.75 5.90
N LEU A 36 -21.28 -1.79 6.28
CA LEU A 36 -20.85 -0.44 6.64
C LEU A 36 -19.96 -0.43 7.89
N GLY A 37 -20.26 -1.25 8.90
CA GLY A 37 -19.47 -1.38 10.11
C GLY A 37 -18.09 -1.95 9.83
N VAL A 38 -18.01 -3.03 9.04
CA VAL A 38 -16.73 -3.62 8.61
C VAL A 38 -15.95 -2.64 7.74
N TYR A 39 -16.59 -1.98 6.77
CA TYR A 39 -15.98 -0.97 5.92
C TYR A 39 -15.39 0.17 6.75
N TYR A 40 -16.17 0.74 7.68
CA TYR A 40 -15.74 1.86 8.52
C TYR A 40 -14.64 1.47 9.50
N PHE A 41 -14.75 0.28 10.10
CA PHE A 41 -13.75 -0.25 11.04
C PHE A 41 -12.45 -0.63 10.33
N TYR A 42 -12.55 -1.30 9.17
CA TYR A 42 -11.37 -1.72 8.40
C TYR A 42 -10.64 -0.54 7.76
N LEU A 43 -11.37 0.42 7.16
CA LEU A 43 -10.72 1.59 6.55
C LEU A 43 -10.11 2.54 7.58
N LYS A 44 -10.72 2.67 8.77
CA LYS A 44 -10.14 3.50 9.85
C LYS A 44 -8.96 2.87 10.56
N HIS A 45 -8.84 1.55 10.53
CA HIS A 45 -7.79 0.80 11.23
C HIS A 45 -6.76 0.20 10.27
N LEU A 46 -6.84 0.49 8.96
CA LEU A 46 -5.67 0.28 8.11
C LEU A 46 -4.54 1.13 8.71
N PRO A 47 -3.45 0.50 9.21
CA PRO A 47 -2.29 1.26 9.62
C PRO A 47 -1.92 2.12 8.41
N ALA A 48 -1.96 3.45 8.58
CA ALA A 48 -1.25 4.34 7.66
C ALA A 48 0.16 3.78 7.62
N GLY A 49 0.56 3.23 6.45
CA GLY A 49 1.82 2.52 6.33
C GLY A 49 2.91 3.34 7.00
N GLU A 50 3.78 2.69 7.77
CA GLU A 50 4.87 3.30 8.53
C GLU A 50 5.64 4.28 7.64
N GLY A 51 5.26 5.53 7.68
CA GLY A 51 5.76 6.59 6.81
C GLY A 51 4.76 7.69 6.59
N GLY A 52 3.86 7.98 7.55
CA GLY A 52 3.07 9.22 7.79
C GLY A 52 2.73 10.17 6.61
N GLY A 53 2.92 9.76 5.37
CA GLY A 53 2.66 10.56 4.19
C GLY A 53 1.31 10.23 3.53
N PRO A 54 0.77 11.12 2.68
CA PRO A 54 -0.43 10.86 1.93
C PRO A 54 -0.29 9.59 1.08
N ALA A 55 -1.40 8.88 0.82
CA ALA A 55 -1.42 7.58 0.13
C ALA A 55 -0.66 7.58 -1.22
N THR A 56 -0.65 8.68 -1.92
CA THR A 56 0.14 8.89 -3.14
C THR A 56 1.64 8.81 -2.91
N GLN A 57 2.14 9.33 -1.79
CA GLN A 57 3.56 9.29 -1.46
C GLN A 57 4.03 7.87 -1.11
N SER A 58 3.22 7.09 -0.39
CA SER A 58 3.55 5.69 -0.07
C SER A 58 3.58 4.79 -1.32
N ILE A 59 2.69 5.01 -2.29
CA ILE A 59 2.67 4.30 -3.58
C ILE A 59 3.94 4.62 -4.37
N SER A 60 4.35 5.89 -4.41
CA SER A 60 5.58 6.35 -5.06
C SER A 60 6.83 5.67 -4.47
N LEU A 61 6.96 5.65 -3.14
CA LEU A 61 8.09 5.00 -2.45
C LEU A 61 8.15 3.49 -2.72
N THR A 62 7.01 2.82 -2.84
CA THR A 62 6.98 1.40 -3.22
C THR A 62 7.51 1.20 -4.65
N GLY A 63 7.16 2.08 -5.58
CA GLY A 63 7.68 2.06 -6.94
C GLY A 63 9.19 2.29 -6.99
N VAL A 64 9.70 3.26 -6.23
CA VAL A 64 11.14 3.54 -6.12
C VAL A 64 11.92 2.36 -5.53
N ARG A 65 11.37 1.68 -4.50
CA ARG A 65 11.97 0.44 -3.96
C ARG A 65 12.03 -0.67 -5.00
N GLY A 66 10.97 -0.84 -5.80
CA GLY A 66 10.95 -1.79 -6.90
C GLY A 66 11.99 -1.50 -7.97
N ASP A 67 12.16 -0.23 -8.34
CA ASP A 67 13.17 0.19 -9.30
C ASP A 67 14.59 -0.05 -8.75
N LEU A 68 14.87 0.29 -7.48
CA LEU A 68 16.17 0.00 -6.84
C LEU A 68 16.50 -1.49 -6.86
N LEU A 69 15.55 -2.36 -6.53
CA LEU A 69 15.73 -3.81 -6.59
C LEU A 69 16.02 -4.29 -8.01
N SER A 70 15.30 -3.76 -9.01
CA SER A 70 15.53 -4.09 -10.43
C SER A 70 16.92 -3.71 -10.90
N ILE A 71 17.38 -2.48 -10.54
CA ILE A 71 18.72 -2.01 -10.89
C ILE A 71 19.79 -2.85 -10.17
N ALA A 72 19.60 -3.17 -8.89
CA ALA A 72 20.54 -3.99 -8.13
C ALA A 72 20.64 -5.43 -8.66
N GLN A 73 19.54 -6.02 -9.14
CA GLN A 73 19.56 -7.31 -9.81
C GLN A 73 20.33 -7.25 -11.13
N ALA A 74 20.11 -6.20 -11.94
CA ALA A 74 20.84 -5.98 -13.18
C ALA A 74 22.34 -5.83 -12.93
N GLU A 75 22.71 -5.07 -11.88
CA GLU A 75 24.11 -4.87 -11.48
C GLU A 75 24.78 -6.18 -11.07
N ARG A 76 24.10 -7.02 -10.29
CA ARG A 76 24.64 -8.35 -9.92
C ARG A 76 24.85 -9.24 -11.14
N MET A 77 23.94 -9.20 -12.12
CA MET A 77 24.11 -9.95 -13.37
C MET A 77 25.30 -9.39 -14.17
N TYR A 78 25.43 -8.07 -14.24
CA TYR A 78 26.54 -7.40 -14.93
C TYR A 78 27.90 -7.75 -14.31
N ILE A 79 28.03 -7.69 -12.99
CA ILE A 79 29.23 -8.07 -12.24
C ILE A 79 29.60 -9.53 -12.53
N GLY A 80 28.62 -10.43 -12.57
CA GLY A 80 28.85 -11.85 -12.89
C GLY A 80 29.42 -12.08 -14.31
N GLN A 81 29.15 -11.17 -15.25
CA GLN A 81 29.62 -11.27 -16.64
C GLN A 81 30.92 -10.49 -16.90
N ASN A 82 31.10 -9.39 -16.20
CA ASN A 82 32.16 -8.42 -16.49
C ASN A 82 33.22 -8.31 -15.36
N SER A 83 33.05 -9.05 -14.26
CA SER A 83 33.94 -9.05 -13.11
C SER A 83 34.14 -7.68 -12.44
N GLY A 84 33.24 -6.73 -12.69
CA GLY A 84 33.27 -5.39 -12.13
C GLY A 84 31.92 -4.72 -12.19
N CYS A 85 31.74 -3.72 -11.35
CA CYS A 85 30.51 -2.91 -11.28
C CYS A 85 30.40 -2.01 -12.53
N GLY A 86 29.17 -1.81 -13.01
CA GLY A 86 28.85 -0.99 -14.19
C GLY A 86 28.09 0.28 -13.86
N SER A 87 28.13 1.21 -14.78
CA SER A 87 27.25 2.39 -14.75
C SER A 87 25.84 2.03 -15.24
N MET A 88 24.87 2.90 -15.02
CA MET A 88 23.50 2.73 -15.56
C MET A 88 23.50 2.52 -17.08
N SER A 89 24.40 3.21 -17.82
CA SER A 89 24.55 3.05 -19.27
C SER A 89 25.13 1.69 -19.64
N ASP A 90 26.05 1.15 -18.83
CA ASP A 90 26.63 -0.18 -19.06
C ASP A 90 25.59 -1.28 -18.85
N LEU A 91 24.76 -1.15 -17.85
CA LEU A 91 23.66 -2.10 -17.61
C LEU A 91 22.65 -2.15 -18.77
N VAL A 92 22.35 -1.01 -19.36
CA VAL A 92 21.44 -0.94 -20.52
C VAL A 92 22.12 -1.48 -21.76
N SER A 93 23.36 -1.09 -22.03
CA SER A 93 24.10 -1.52 -23.24
C SER A 93 24.40 -3.02 -23.24
N SER A 94 24.61 -3.62 -22.06
CA SER A 94 24.78 -5.07 -21.91
C SER A 94 23.46 -5.85 -21.94
N GLY A 95 22.32 -5.16 -21.92
CA GLY A 95 20.99 -5.79 -21.89
C GLY A 95 20.60 -6.38 -20.52
N THR A 96 21.39 -6.17 -19.46
CA THR A 96 21.04 -6.61 -18.11
C THR A 96 19.91 -5.77 -17.51
N LEU A 97 19.77 -4.52 -17.96
CA LEU A 97 18.66 -3.64 -17.63
C LEU A 97 17.90 -3.27 -18.93
N SER A 98 16.63 -3.65 -19.02
CA SER A 98 15.83 -3.50 -20.24
C SER A 98 15.55 -2.04 -20.63
N VAL A 99 15.48 -1.14 -19.64
CA VAL A 99 15.16 0.28 -19.84
C VAL A 99 15.95 1.11 -18.84
N ALA A 100 16.71 2.08 -19.33
CA ALA A 100 17.25 3.11 -18.46
C ALA A 100 16.12 3.91 -17.84
N ARG A 101 15.91 3.76 -16.54
CA ARG A 101 15.01 4.61 -15.78
C ARG A 101 15.85 5.64 -15.02
N PRO A 102 15.96 6.87 -15.54
CA PRO A 102 16.77 7.90 -14.87
C PRO A 102 16.18 8.32 -13.53
N GLY A 103 14.88 8.03 -13.30
CA GLY A 103 14.18 8.36 -12.07
C GLY A 103 12.70 7.99 -12.10
N ARG A 104 12.04 8.16 -10.96
CA ARG A 104 10.60 8.00 -10.77
C ARG A 104 10.11 9.05 -9.77
N ASP A 105 9.03 9.73 -10.11
CA ASP A 105 8.32 10.65 -9.19
C ASP A 105 9.26 11.68 -8.51
N GLY A 106 10.18 12.23 -9.28
CA GLY A 106 11.19 13.17 -8.81
C GLY A 106 12.45 12.55 -8.21
N TYR A 107 12.47 11.25 -7.92
CA TYR A 107 13.69 10.56 -7.53
C TYR A 107 14.60 10.32 -8.71
N THR A 108 15.90 10.50 -8.48
CA THR A 108 16.99 10.16 -9.42
C THR A 108 17.80 9.01 -8.85
N TYR A 109 18.28 8.12 -9.74
CA TYR A 109 19.09 6.96 -9.36
C TYR A 109 20.55 7.17 -9.70
N SER A 110 21.44 6.77 -8.80
CA SER A 110 22.89 6.78 -9.02
C SER A 110 23.49 5.45 -8.54
N ILE A 111 24.43 4.92 -9.32
CA ILE A 111 25.21 3.73 -8.96
C ILE A 111 26.60 4.21 -8.55
N ASP A 112 27.09 3.75 -7.41
CA ASP A 112 28.43 3.97 -6.90
C ASP A 112 29.17 2.64 -6.82
N CYS A 113 30.28 2.54 -7.54
CA CYS A 113 31.15 1.38 -7.65
C CYS A 113 32.45 1.53 -6.83
N SER A 114 32.55 2.49 -5.92
CA SER A 114 33.79 2.83 -5.20
C SER A 114 34.32 1.73 -4.28
N GLY A 115 33.48 0.71 -3.95
CA GLY A 115 33.85 -0.39 -3.07
C GLY A 115 34.83 -1.43 -3.67
N GLY A 116 35.07 -1.42 -4.98
CA GLY A 116 35.90 -2.42 -5.66
C GLY A 116 35.35 -3.84 -5.57
N GLY A 117 35.94 -4.78 -6.34
CA GLY A 117 35.63 -6.21 -6.19
C GLY A 117 34.17 -6.63 -6.41
N GLY A 118 33.40 -5.87 -7.17
CA GLY A 118 31.98 -6.16 -7.40
C GLY A 118 31.02 -5.61 -6.32
N ASN A 119 31.52 -4.82 -5.39
CA ASN A 119 30.67 -4.09 -4.46
C ASN A 119 30.06 -2.88 -5.14
N PHE A 120 28.78 -2.62 -4.87
CA PHE A 120 28.06 -1.49 -5.39
C PHE A 120 27.11 -0.91 -4.34
N THR A 121 26.78 0.35 -4.49
CA THR A 121 25.70 1.01 -3.77
C THR A 121 24.84 1.79 -4.76
N ILE A 122 23.56 1.60 -4.75
CA ILE A 122 22.60 2.34 -5.58
C ILE A 122 21.78 3.22 -4.67
N ALA A 123 21.76 4.52 -4.98
CA ALA A 123 21.00 5.50 -4.22
C ALA A 123 19.86 6.09 -5.06
N ALA A 124 18.69 6.20 -4.45
CA ALA A 124 17.56 6.99 -4.94
C ALA A 124 17.47 8.27 -4.11
N ARG A 125 17.64 9.42 -4.76
CA ARG A 125 17.60 10.74 -4.12
C ARG A 125 16.52 11.60 -4.75
N HIS A 126 15.77 12.31 -3.93
CA HIS A 126 14.80 13.32 -4.34
C HIS A 126 15.34 14.71 -3.97
N PRO A 127 15.11 15.74 -4.78
CA PRO A 127 15.34 17.11 -4.36
C PRO A 127 14.58 17.44 -3.07
N PRO A 128 15.07 18.37 -2.25
CA PRO A 128 14.37 18.77 -1.04
C PRO A 128 12.95 19.27 -1.37
N ALA A 129 12.04 19.10 -0.41
CA ALA A 129 10.67 19.59 -0.56
C ALA A 129 10.68 21.12 -0.79
N PRO A 130 9.78 21.64 -1.63
CA PRO A 130 9.67 23.08 -1.84
C PRO A 130 9.26 23.78 -0.53
N ALA A 131 9.69 25.03 -0.37
CA ALA A 131 9.52 25.79 0.88
C ALA A 131 8.05 26.01 1.27
N ASP A 132 7.13 25.96 0.33
CA ASP A 132 5.69 26.07 0.52
C ASP A 132 5.01 24.75 0.96
N ALA A 133 5.73 23.62 0.92
CA ALA A 133 5.21 22.32 1.32
C ALA A 133 6.18 21.58 2.27
N PRO A 134 6.51 22.15 3.44
CA PRO A 134 7.53 21.60 4.36
C PRO A 134 7.12 20.27 5.02
N SER A 135 5.83 19.88 4.93
CA SER A 135 5.34 18.60 5.43
C SER A 135 5.66 17.41 4.53
N LEU A 136 6.13 17.65 3.30
CA LEU A 136 6.55 16.60 2.39
C LEU A 136 7.97 16.15 2.77
N HIS A 137 8.11 14.88 3.09
CA HIS A 137 9.40 14.27 3.39
C HIS A 137 9.76 13.25 2.30
N PHE A 138 10.88 13.44 1.65
CA PHE A 138 11.39 12.56 0.61
C PHE A 138 12.68 11.88 1.09
N PRO A 139 12.57 10.69 1.75
CA PRO A 139 13.73 10.00 2.28
C PRO A 139 14.67 9.56 1.15
N THR A 140 15.97 9.64 1.37
CA THR A 140 16.96 8.99 0.50
C THR A 140 16.88 7.47 0.72
N MET A 141 16.78 6.70 -0.35
CA MET A 141 16.81 5.24 -0.26
C MET A 141 18.09 4.69 -0.88
N VAL A 142 18.66 3.67 -0.27
CA VAL A 142 19.86 2.99 -0.76
C VAL A 142 19.67 1.47 -0.76
N ILE A 143 20.32 0.82 -1.70
CA ILE A 143 20.46 -0.63 -1.79
C ILE A 143 21.91 -0.96 -2.13
N ASP A 144 22.42 -2.04 -1.57
CA ASP A 144 23.76 -2.53 -1.82
C ASP A 144 23.71 -4.03 -2.23
N GLN A 145 24.87 -4.67 -2.29
CA GLN A 145 25.01 -6.09 -2.63
C GLN A 145 24.21 -7.04 -1.71
N THR A 146 23.76 -6.58 -0.54
CA THR A 146 22.90 -7.37 0.35
C THR A 146 21.45 -7.46 -0.13
N MET A 147 21.09 -6.68 -1.15
CA MET A 147 19.74 -6.58 -1.72
C MET A 147 18.67 -6.07 -0.73
N GLN A 148 19.09 -5.37 0.31
CA GLN A 148 18.19 -4.76 1.29
C GLN A 148 18.08 -3.27 1.03
N VAL A 149 16.85 -2.80 0.78
CA VAL A 149 16.57 -1.37 0.65
C VAL A 149 16.51 -0.74 2.03
N ARG A 150 17.36 0.25 2.27
CA ARG A 150 17.41 1.04 3.52
C ARG A 150 17.03 2.48 3.22
N GLN A 151 16.37 3.13 4.17
CA GLN A 151 16.12 4.57 4.14
C GLN A 151 17.22 5.27 4.95
N LEU A 152 17.70 6.37 4.41
CA LEU A 152 18.60 7.29 5.09
C LEU A 152 17.83 8.59 5.29
N ASP A 153 17.67 8.99 6.54
CA ASP A 153 17.06 10.25 6.94
C ASP A 153 18.10 11.37 6.93
#